data_5f7a5ee5692a69046654a111199b64f1
#
_entry.id   5f7a5ee5692a69046654a111199b64f1
#
_cell.length_a   1.000
_cell.length_b   1.000
_cell.length_c   1.000
_cell.angle_alpha   90.00
_cell.angle_beta   90.00
_cell.angle_gamma   90.00
#
_symmetry.space_group_name_H-M   'P 1'
#
loop_
_entity.id
_entity.type
_entity.pdbx_description
1 polymer ?
#
loop_
_entity_poly.entity_id
_entity_poly.type
_entity_poly.pdbx_seq_one_letter_code
_entity_poly.pdbx_strand_id
1 'polypeptide(L)'
;MNKTWKELLCMVLSAVMVLGLAACGSSKAEASAGDGDSTSGDTAADSIVLKMSTAQPEEHIASQTALRFADLIEQGTNGAVTVKMYFANSLGAQDVIVQGLMDGSIDLSLEFIDSTYNPVFEVQSLPFIASNFDEMEYIFSPGSQVYSLVDKGFSDIGIKLLGVYCEGLTLSLIHISEPTRQAEI
;
A
#
# COMPACT_ATOMS: atom_id res chain seq x y z
N MET A 1 41.67 9.52 28.03
CA MET A 1 41.00 10.66 27.39
C MET A 1 40.60 11.64 28.49
N ASN A 2 41.29 12.74 28.58
CA ASN A 2 41.26 13.67 29.74
C ASN A 2 39.89 14.41 29.83
N LYS A 3 39.43 14.67 31.02
CA LYS A 3 38.15 15.35 31.31
C LYS A 3 38.00 16.67 30.57
N THR A 4 39.08 17.42 30.42
CA THR A 4 39.16 18.68 29.68
C THR A 4 38.92 18.53 28.16
N TRP A 5 39.29 17.41 27.58
CA TRP A 5 39.06 17.15 26.16
C TRP A 5 37.56 16.86 25.84
N LYS A 6 36.86 16.20 26.79
CA LYS A 6 35.42 15.97 26.62
C LYS A 6 34.61 17.26 26.69
N GLU A 7 34.99 18.15 27.59
CA GLU A 7 34.33 19.47 27.72
C GLU A 7 34.59 20.35 26.50
N LEU A 8 35.81 20.30 25.95
CA LEU A 8 36.14 21.01 24.71
C LEU A 8 35.39 20.46 23.50
N LEU A 9 35.21 19.14 23.40
CA LEU A 9 34.46 18.48 22.33
C LEU A 9 32.97 18.86 22.38
N CYS A 10 32.37 18.91 23.59
CA CYS A 10 30.98 19.32 23.76
C CYS A 10 30.76 20.79 23.39
N MET A 11 31.70 21.68 23.73
CA MET A 11 31.59 23.10 23.36
C MET A 11 31.71 23.32 21.83
N VAL A 12 32.56 22.57 21.15
CA VAL A 12 32.68 22.66 19.69
C VAL A 12 31.44 22.11 19.00
N LEU A 13 30.84 21.02 19.52
CA LEU A 13 29.64 20.44 18.96
C LEU A 13 28.41 21.35 19.11
N SER A 14 28.30 22.07 20.27
CA SER A 14 27.21 23.04 20.49
C SER A 14 27.34 24.29 19.63
N ALA A 15 28.56 24.75 19.35
CA ALA A 15 28.83 25.91 18.48
C ALA A 15 28.45 25.63 17.00
N VAL A 16 28.64 24.40 16.52
CA VAL A 16 28.25 23.99 15.17
C VAL A 16 26.74 23.94 14.97
N MET A 17 25.96 23.58 16.00
CA MET A 17 24.47 23.58 15.91
C MET A 17 23.88 25.01 15.84
N VAL A 18 24.50 26.00 16.45
CA VAL A 18 23.96 27.37 16.45
C VAL A 18 24.21 28.09 15.10
N LEU A 19 25.26 27.73 14.37
CA LEU A 19 25.52 28.32 13.03
C LEU A 19 24.65 27.75 11.92
N GLY A 20 23.95 26.62 12.11
CA GLY A 20 23.09 25.98 11.12
C GLY A 20 21.71 26.61 10.93
N LEU A 21 21.24 27.46 11.84
CA LEU A 21 19.90 28.06 11.76
C LEU A 21 19.83 29.45 11.07
N ALA A 22 20.93 30.02 10.63
CA ALA A 22 20.97 31.34 10.01
C ALA A 22 20.96 31.35 8.47
N ALA A 23 20.84 30.20 7.80
CA ALA A 23 20.91 30.08 6.35
C ALA A 23 19.55 29.94 5.65
N CYS A 24 18.44 30.27 6.29
CA CYS A 24 17.13 30.31 5.65
C CYS A 24 16.54 31.71 5.74
N GLY A 25 17.06 32.63 4.92
CA GLY A 25 16.54 33.97 4.82
C GLY A 25 16.99 34.67 3.55
N SER A 26 16.07 34.86 2.60
CA SER A 26 16.04 35.87 1.52
C SER A 26 17.19 35.90 0.52
N SER A 27 16.92 35.51 -0.70
CA SER A 27 17.43 36.25 -1.85
C SER A 27 16.37 36.41 -2.92
N LYS A 28 15.98 37.64 -3.07
CA LYS A 28 15.12 38.23 -4.09
C LYS A 28 15.97 38.47 -5.34
N ALA A 29 15.42 38.07 -6.48
CA ALA A 29 15.54 38.63 -7.82
C ALA A 29 16.91 39.01 -8.38
N GLU A 30 17.20 38.53 -9.58
CA GLU A 30 17.29 39.44 -10.74
C GLU A 30 17.10 38.68 -12.04
N ALA A 31 16.45 39.34 -12.97
CA ALA A 31 15.95 38.87 -14.24
C ALA A 31 17.10 38.70 -15.25
N SER A 32 17.00 37.67 -16.10
CA SER A 32 17.54 37.75 -17.45
C SER A 32 16.51 37.17 -18.42
N ALA A 33 16.15 38.02 -19.36
CA ALA A 33 15.20 37.75 -20.42
C ALA A 33 15.77 36.80 -21.45
N GLY A 34 14.92 35.93 -21.98
CA GLY A 34 15.19 35.06 -23.11
C GLY A 34 13.91 34.36 -23.53
N ASP A 35 13.19 35.07 -24.36
CA ASP A 35 12.35 34.72 -25.54
C ASP A 35 11.58 33.40 -25.54
N GLY A 36 10.30 33.60 -25.65
CA GLY A 36 9.18 33.00 -26.34
C GLY A 36 9.08 31.50 -26.52
N ASP A 37 8.09 30.89 -25.90
CA ASP A 37 7.01 30.30 -26.70
C ASP A 37 5.74 30.15 -25.86
N SER A 38 4.67 30.69 -26.42
CA SER A 38 3.33 30.60 -25.90
C SER A 38 2.80 29.21 -26.15
N THR A 39 2.50 28.44 -25.09
CA THR A 39 1.58 27.35 -25.26
C THR A 39 0.71 27.22 -24.01
N SER A 40 -0.55 27.53 -24.21
CA SER A 40 -1.76 27.03 -23.57
C SER A 40 -1.70 26.80 -22.05
N GLY A 41 -2.40 27.64 -21.33
CA GLY A 41 -2.83 27.37 -19.98
C GLY A 41 -3.61 26.05 -19.91
N ASP A 42 -2.90 25.01 -19.52
CA ASP A 42 -3.50 23.87 -18.89
C ASP A 42 -3.51 24.17 -17.39
N THR A 43 -4.68 24.49 -16.89
CA THR A 43 -4.92 24.48 -15.45
C THR A 43 -4.69 23.04 -15.02
N ALA A 44 -3.47 22.75 -14.54
CA ALA A 44 -3.20 21.54 -13.81
C ALA A 44 -4.16 21.52 -12.62
N ALA A 45 -5.31 20.86 -12.80
CA ALA A 45 -6.11 20.42 -11.68
C ALA A 45 -5.16 19.64 -10.78
N ASP A 46 -5.12 19.99 -9.48
CA ASP A 46 -4.32 19.26 -8.50
C ASP A 46 -4.62 17.76 -8.65
N SER A 47 -3.72 17.03 -9.31
CA SER A 47 -3.90 15.60 -9.51
C SER A 47 -3.64 14.91 -8.19
N ILE A 48 -4.61 14.11 -7.75
CA ILE A 48 -4.51 13.32 -6.53
C ILE A 48 -3.68 12.07 -6.86
N VAL A 49 -2.62 11.83 -6.10
CA VAL A 49 -1.79 10.64 -6.25
C VAL A 49 -2.04 9.71 -5.06
N LEU A 50 -2.70 8.58 -5.29
CA LEU A 50 -2.95 7.56 -4.28
C LEU A 50 -1.78 6.56 -4.25
N LYS A 51 -1.37 6.15 -3.05
CA LYS A 51 -0.35 5.11 -2.84
C LYS A 51 -1.04 3.78 -2.65
N MET A 52 -0.70 2.78 -3.48
CA MET A 52 -1.22 1.43 -3.37
C MET A 52 -0.10 0.42 -3.14
N SER A 53 -0.23 -0.39 -2.10
CA SER A 53 0.72 -1.44 -1.74
C SER A 53 0.22 -2.84 -2.11
N THR A 54 1.15 -3.74 -2.42
CA THR A 54 0.91 -5.18 -2.50
C THR A 54 2.14 -5.97 -2.04
N ALA A 55 1.91 -7.10 -1.39
CA ALA A 55 2.97 -8.03 -0.98
C ALA A 55 3.63 -8.73 -2.17
N GLN A 56 2.94 -8.82 -3.29
CA GLN A 56 3.39 -9.57 -4.45
C GLN A 56 4.37 -8.79 -5.33
N PRO A 57 5.32 -9.46 -6.01
CA PRO A 57 6.17 -8.83 -7.01
C PRO A 57 5.34 -8.36 -8.22
N GLU A 58 5.88 -7.44 -9.00
CA GLU A 58 5.17 -6.80 -10.11
C GLU A 58 4.62 -7.78 -11.13
N GLU A 59 5.35 -8.87 -11.42
CA GLU A 59 4.97 -9.89 -12.41
C GLU A 59 3.84 -10.80 -11.94
N HIS A 60 3.49 -10.77 -10.66
CA HIS A 60 2.45 -11.63 -10.11
C HIS A 60 1.06 -11.22 -10.60
N ILE A 61 0.17 -12.20 -10.81
CA ILE A 61 -1.18 -11.95 -11.35
C ILE A 61 -1.99 -10.96 -10.51
N ALA A 62 -1.86 -10.98 -9.19
CA ALA A 62 -2.50 -10.02 -8.29
C ALA A 62 -2.00 -8.60 -8.53
N SER A 63 -0.68 -8.42 -8.70
CA SER A 63 -0.07 -7.12 -9.00
C SER A 63 -0.49 -6.59 -10.37
N GLN A 64 -0.58 -7.46 -11.36
CA GLN A 64 -1.09 -7.09 -12.70
C GLN A 64 -2.57 -6.69 -12.64
N THR A 65 -3.37 -7.32 -11.79
CA THR A 65 -4.76 -6.93 -11.53
C THR A 65 -4.84 -5.56 -10.86
N ALA A 66 -3.95 -5.29 -9.89
CA ALA A 66 -3.86 -4.00 -9.23
C ALA A 66 -3.41 -2.88 -10.19
N LEU A 67 -2.48 -3.15 -11.10
CA LEU A 67 -2.10 -2.20 -12.16
C LEU A 67 -3.28 -1.87 -13.07
N ARG A 68 -4.04 -2.88 -13.49
CA ARG A 68 -5.25 -2.67 -14.29
C ARG A 68 -6.29 -1.84 -13.54
N PHE A 69 -6.44 -2.05 -12.23
CA PHE A 69 -7.31 -1.24 -11.38
C PHE A 69 -6.84 0.22 -11.32
N ALA A 70 -5.53 0.45 -11.19
CA ALA A 70 -4.92 1.77 -11.25
C ALA A 70 -5.21 2.50 -12.56
N ASP A 71 -5.03 1.81 -13.70
CA ASP A 71 -5.32 2.34 -15.03
C ASP A 71 -6.81 2.71 -15.20
N LEU A 72 -7.72 1.91 -14.64
CA LEU A 72 -9.16 2.19 -14.70
C LEU A 72 -9.54 3.43 -13.87
N ILE A 73 -8.89 3.65 -12.73
CA ILE A 73 -9.07 4.87 -11.93
C ILE A 73 -8.61 6.08 -12.74
N GLU A 74 -7.42 6.04 -13.33
CA GLU A 74 -6.87 7.15 -14.10
C GLU A 74 -7.77 7.47 -15.31
N GLN A 75 -8.19 6.45 -16.06
CA GLN A 75 -9.11 6.63 -17.19
C GLN A 75 -10.47 7.15 -16.73
N GLY A 76 -11.06 6.61 -15.67
CA GLY A 76 -12.37 7.01 -15.13
C GLY A 76 -12.39 8.42 -14.56
N THR A 77 -11.25 8.93 -14.13
CA THR A 77 -11.08 10.29 -13.58
C THR A 77 -10.47 11.28 -14.58
N ASN A 78 -10.24 10.87 -15.83
CA ASN A 78 -9.54 11.65 -16.85
C ASN A 78 -8.18 12.19 -16.35
N GLY A 79 -7.43 11.37 -15.61
CA GLY A 79 -6.13 11.73 -15.06
C GLY A 79 -6.17 12.59 -13.78
N ALA A 80 -7.35 12.93 -13.25
CA ALA A 80 -7.46 13.68 -12.00
C ALA A 80 -6.99 12.89 -10.78
N VAL A 81 -7.09 11.54 -10.84
CA VAL A 81 -6.57 10.65 -9.82
C VAL A 81 -5.63 9.64 -10.48
N THR A 82 -4.42 9.51 -9.95
CA THR A 82 -3.44 8.50 -10.36
C THR A 82 -3.10 7.61 -9.18
N VAL A 83 -2.69 6.36 -9.45
CA VAL A 83 -2.31 5.40 -8.40
C VAL A 83 -0.84 5.03 -8.57
N LYS A 84 -0.05 5.34 -7.56
CA LYS A 84 1.35 4.93 -7.49
C LYS A 84 1.46 3.57 -6.82
N MET A 85 1.91 2.57 -7.56
CA MET A 85 2.06 1.20 -7.07
C MET A 85 3.37 0.99 -6.32
N TYR A 86 3.30 0.17 -5.27
CA TYR A 86 4.43 -0.28 -4.45
C TYR A 86 4.35 -1.79 -4.28
N PHE A 87 5.29 -2.52 -4.88
CA PHE A 87 5.32 -3.98 -4.94
C PHE A 87 6.22 -4.60 -3.88
N ALA A 88 6.07 -5.91 -3.66
CA ALA A 88 6.96 -6.75 -2.87
C ALA A 88 7.22 -6.19 -1.46
N ASN A 89 6.18 -5.71 -0.79
CA ASN A 89 6.28 -5.14 0.56
C ASN A 89 7.28 -3.98 0.67
N SER A 90 7.49 -3.21 -0.41
CA SER A 90 8.48 -2.11 -0.42
C SER A 90 8.13 -0.95 0.54
N LEU A 91 6.88 -0.84 1.00
CA LEU A 91 6.47 0.11 2.04
C LEU A 91 6.55 -0.47 3.46
N GLY A 92 6.83 -1.76 3.62
CA GLY A 92 6.93 -2.43 4.90
C GLY A 92 6.23 -3.79 4.93
N ALA A 93 6.31 -4.48 6.05
CA ALA A 93 5.59 -5.72 6.28
C ALA A 93 4.09 -5.47 6.45
N GLN A 94 3.28 -6.52 6.45
CA GLN A 94 1.82 -6.46 6.50
C GLN A 94 1.28 -5.58 7.64
N ASP A 95 1.86 -5.66 8.83
CA ASP A 95 1.49 -4.86 9.99
C ASP A 95 1.69 -3.36 9.74
N VAL A 96 2.79 -2.98 9.08
CA VAL A 96 3.07 -1.59 8.69
C VAL A 96 2.06 -1.10 7.65
N ILE A 97 1.72 -1.95 6.67
CA ILE A 97 0.73 -1.60 5.64
C ILE A 97 -0.65 -1.41 6.24
N VAL A 98 -1.10 -2.34 7.09
CA VAL A 98 -2.42 -2.22 7.75
C VAL A 98 -2.48 -0.98 8.64
N GLN A 99 -1.43 -0.69 9.41
CA GLN A 99 -1.35 0.53 10.20
C GLN A 99 -1.38 1.77 9.31
N GLY A 100 -0.67 1.75 8.18
CA GLY A 100 -0.66 2.83 7.19
C GLY A 100 -2.04 3.08 6.55
N LEU A 101 -2.83 2.03 6.32
CA LEU A 101 -4.22 2.16 5.87
C LEU A 101 -5.11 2.78 6.96
N MET A 102 -4.91 2.40 8.22
CA MET A 102 -5.69 2.92 9.36
C MET A 102 -5.39 4.39 9.65
N ASP A 103 -4.15 4.84 9.47
CA ASP A 103 -3.73 6.23 9.72
C ASP A 103 -3.74 7.11 8.46
N GLY A 104 -4.00 6.52 7.28
CA GLY A 104 -4.09 7.24 6.01
C GLY A 104 -2.75 7.61 5.38
N SER A 105 -1.63 7.05 5.81
CA SER A 105 -0.33 7.22 5.16
C SER A 105 -0.18 6.36 3.89
N ILE A 106 -0.98 5.31 3.80
CA ILE A 106 -1.20 4.45 2.61
C ILE A 106 -2.68 4.53 2.27
N ASP A 107 -3.00 4.77 1.00
CA ASP A 107 -4.38 5.01 0.57
C ASP A 107 -5.10 3.71 0.18
N LEU A 108 -4.39 2.77 -0.44
CA LEU A 108 -4.92 1.52 -0.97
C LEU A 108 -3.96 0.36 -0.72
N SER A 109 -4.50 -0.84 -0.57
CA SER A 109 -3.70 -2.07 -0.55
C SER A 109 -4.45 -3.24 -1.17
N LEU A 110 -3.72 -4.13 -1.82
CA LEU A 110 -4.16 -5.47 -2.20
C LEU A 110 -3.40 -6.47 -1.36
N GLU A 111 -3.95 -6.80 -0.19
CA GLU A 111 -3.31 -7.61 0.84
C GLU A 111 -4.29 -8.62 1.44
N PHE A 112 -3.74 -9.73 1.93
CA PHE A 112 -4.43 -10.59 2.86
C PHE A 112 -4.30 -10.00 4.27
N ILE A 113 -5.41 -9.77 4.96
CA ILE A 113 -5.40 -9.28 6.34
C ILE A 113 -5.86 -10.41 7.25
N ASP A 114 -5.03 -10.74 8.23
CA ASP A 114 -5.25 -11.85 9.14
C ASP A 114 -6.18 -11.51 10.33
N SER A 115 -6.54 -12.54 11.09
CA SER A 115 -7.46 -12.44 12.23
C SER A 115 -6.89 -11.68 13.44
N THR A 116 -5.62 -11.27 13.41
CA THR A 116 -5.00 -10.45 14.47
C THR A 116 -5.70 -9.10 14.60
N TYR A 117 -6.16 -8.54 13.49
CA TYR A 117 -6.85 -7.24 13.47
C TYR A 117 -8.35 -7.34 13.74
N ASN A 118 -8.98 -8.40 13.27
CA ASN A 118 -10.39 -8.69 13.55
C ASN A 118 -10.64 -10.20 13.35
N PRO A 119 -11.20 -10.92 14.36
CA PRO A 119 -11.46 -12.36 14.25
C PRO A 119 -12.34 -12.77 13.07
N VAL A 120 -13.13 -11.86 12.52
CA VAL A 120 -13.98 -12.09 11.34
C VAL A 120 -13.15 -12.47 10.12
N PHE A 121 -11.90 -12.00 10.01
CA PHE A 121 -11.04 -12.30 8.87
C PHE A 121 -10.62 -13.76 8.79
N GLU A 122 -10.80 -14.54 9.86
CA GLU A 122 -10.60 -16.00 9.85
C GLU A 122 -11.52 -16.71 8.83
N VAL A 123 -12.63 -16.11 8.45
CA VAL A 123 -13.53 -16.66 7.42
C VAL A 123 -12.83 -16.93 6.10
N GLN A 124 -11.79 -16.17 5.76
CA GLN A 124 -10.99 -16.35 4.55
C GLN A 124 -10.12 -17.61 4.58
N SER A 125 -9.82 -18.11 5.79
CA SER A 125 -8.97 -19.28 6.02
C SER A 125 -9.77 -20.56 6.35
N LEU A 126 -11.11 -20.47 6.32
CA LEU A 126 -11.94 -21.64 6.60
C LEU A 126 -11.74 -22.73 5.55
N PRO A 127 -11.41 -23.98 5.98
CA PRO A 127 -11.27 -25.09 5.05
C PRO A 127 -12.62 -25.41 4.40
N PHE A 128 -12.60 -25.74 3.13
CA PHE A 128 -13.78 -26.17 2.36
C PHE A 128 -14.90 -25.12 2.27
N ILE A 129 -14.58 -23.82 2.45
CA ILE A 129 -15.57 -22.76 2.32
C ILE A 129 -16.13 -22.67 0.90
N ALA A 130 -15.32 -23.02 -0.10
CA ALA A 130 -15.72 -23.15 -1.50
C ALA A 130 -14.91 -24.30 -2.16
N SER A 131 -15.54 -24.96 -3.12
CA SER A 131 -14.94 -26.07 -3.87
C SER A 131 -14.53 -25.66 -5.30
N ASN A 132 -14.97 -24.50 -5.77
CA ASN A 132 -14.70 -23.98 -7.10
C ASN A 132 -14.78 -22.42 -7.09
N PHE A 133 -14.40 -21.81 -8.22
CA PHE A 133 -14.41 -20.37 -8.35
C PHE A 133 -15.80 -19.75 -8.34
N ASP A 134 -16.81 -20.42 -8.89
CA ASP A 134 -18.19 -19.91 -8.92
C ASP A 134 -18.76 -19.82 -7.50
N GLU A 135 -18.51 -20.80 -6.66
CA GLU A 135 -18.86 -20.77 -5.25
C GLU A 135 -18.10 -19.66 -4.50
N MET A 136 -16.82 -19.49 -4.79
CA MET A 136 -15.99 -18.44 -4.20
C MET A 136 -16.55 -17.05 -4.56
N GLU A 137 -16.85 -16.82 -5.85
CA GLU A 137 -17.45 -15.57 -6.31
C GLU A 137 -18.79 -15.32 -5.63
N TYR A 138 -19.66 -16.34 -5.55
CA TYR A 138 -20.94 -16.22 -4.89
C TYR A 138 -20.81 -15.84 -3.39
N ILE A 139 -19.90 -16.49 -2.67
CA ILE A 139 -19.68 -16.29 -1.23
C ILE A 139 -19.12 -14.90 -0.94
N PHE A 140 -18.17 -14.41 -1.75
CA PHE A 140 -17.47 -13.15 -1.53
C PHE A 140 -17.95 -12.01 -2.42
N SER A 141 -19.06 -12.19 -3.16
CA SER A 141 -19.66 -11.11 -3.95
C SER A 141 -20.36 -10.07 -3.09
N PRO A 142 -20.41 -8.81 -3.54
CA PRO A 142 -21.17 -7.76 -2.88
C PRO A 142 -22.66 -8.18 -2.69
N GLY A 143 -23.15 -8.05 -1.45
CA GLY A 143 -24.52 -8.45 -1.09
C GLY A 143 -24.63 -9.84 -0.45
N SER A 144 -23.59 -10.67 -0.45
CA SER A 144 -23.56 -11.90 0.32
C SER A 144 -23.43 -11.61 1.83
N GLN A 145 -23.81 -12.58 2.65
CA GLN A 145 -23.65 -12.46 4.11
C GLN A 145 -22.18 -12.42 4.52
N VAL A 146 -21.35 -13.24 3.87
CA VAL A 146 -19.90 -13.29 4.16
C VAL A 146 -19.24 -11.98 3.78
N TYR A 147 -19.51 -11.45 2.58
CA TYR A 147 -19.01 -10.14 2.18
C TYR A 147 -19.40 -9.04 3.17
N SER A 148 -20.66 -9.00 3.57
CA SER A 148 -21.17 -8.01 4.54
C SER A 148 -20.50 -8.13 5.91
N LEU A 149 -20.22 -9.36 6.35
CA LEU A 149 -19.50 -9.64 7.60
C LEU A 149 -18.05 -9.15 7.52
N VAL A 150 -17.37 -9.43 6.42
CA VAL A 150 -15.97 -9.00 6.18
C VAL A 150 -15.90 -7.47 6.02
N ASP A 151 -16.79 -6.83 5.23
CA ASP A 151 -16.87 -5.38 5.09
C ASP A 151 -17.08 -4.67 6.43
N LYS A 152 -17.95 -5.26 7.29
CA LYS A 152 -18.10 -4.76 8.66
C LYS A 152 -16.80 -4.90 9.46
N GLY A 153 -16.10 -6.03 9.36
CA GLY A 153 -14.83 -6.26 10.04
C GLY A 153 -13.78 -5.22 9.66
N PHE A 154 -13.68 -4.87 8.38
CA PHE A 154 -12.81 -3.79 7.90
C PHE A 154 -13.26 -2.42 8.41
N SER A 155 -14.56 -2.15 8.39
CA SER A 155 -15.11 -0.88 8.90
C SER A 155 -14.84 -0.70 10.39
N ASP A 156 -14.87 -1.77 11.18
CA ASP A 156 -14.59 -1.75 12.62
C ASP A 156 -13.13 -1.33 12.93
N ILE A 157 -12.20 -1.53 11.99
CA ILE A 157 -10.79 -1.09 12.09
C ILE A 157 -10.49 0.18 11.27
N GLY A 158 -11.53 0.85 10.76
CA GLY A 158 -11.39 2.12 10.04
C GLY A 158 -10.97 2.00 8.58
N ILE A 159 -11.00 0.80 7.99
CA ILE A 159 -10.66 0.55 6.59
C ILE A 159 -11.93 0.28 5.79
N LYS A 160 -11.97 0.72 4.52
CA LYS A 160 -13.07 0.44 3.60
C LYS A 160 -12.70 -0.72 2.67
N LEU A 161 -13.49 -1.79 2.70
CA LEU A 161 -13.39 -2.86 1.72
C LEU A 161 -13.92 -2.38 0.35
N LEU A 162 -13.11 -2.45 -0.68
CA LEU A 162 -13.50 -2.12 -2.05
C LEU A 162 -13.96 -3.36 -2.83
N GLY A 163 -13.36 -4.50 -2.54
CA GLY A 163 -13.68 -5.77 -3.18
C GLY A 163 -12.81 -6.90 -2.63
N VAL A 164 -13.13 -8.11 -3.02
CA VAL A 164 -12.36 -9.31 -2.69
C VAL A 164 -11.75 -9.86 -3.97
N TYR A 165 -10.45 -10.12 -3.94
CA TYR A 165 -9.72 -10.75 -5.03
C TYR A 165 -9.39 -12.19 -4.62
N CYS A 166 -9.69 -13.15 -5.48
CA CYS A 166 -9.37 -14.55 -5.26
C CYS A 166 -8.19 -14.96 -6.16
N GLU A 167 -7.06 -15.35 -5.55
CA GLU A 167 -5.88 -15.81 -6.28
C GLU A 167 -6.00 -17.27 -6.70
N GLY A 168 -6.78 -18.07 -5.99
CA GLY A 168 -6.95 -19.48 -6.24
C GLY A 168 -7.42 -20.27 -5.01
N LEU A 169 -7.59 -21.57 -5.20
CA LEU A 169 -7.90 -22.48 -4.11
C LEU A 169 -6.61 -23.00 -3.50
N THR A 170 -6.42 -22.79 -2.20
CA THR A 170 -5.25 -23.27 -1.46
C THR A 170 -5.52 -24.67 -0.93
N LEU A 171 -4.64 -25.61 -1.27
CA LEU A 171 -4.64 -26.95 -0.68
C LEU A 171 -3.76 -26.97 0.57
N SER A 172 -4.32 -27.36 1.70
CA SER A 172 -3.54 -27.61 2.91
C SER A 172 -2.90 -28.98 2.84
N LEU A 173 -1.56 -29.02 2.79
CA LEU A 173 -0.78 -30.25 2.79
C LEU A 173 -0.32 -30.60 4.22
N ILE A 174 -1.25 -30.99 5.09
CA ILE A 174 -0.94 -31.32 6.50
C ILE A 174 -0.15 -32.64 6.62
N HIS A 175 -0.20 -33.52 5.62
CA HIS A 175 0.49 -34.81 5.62
C HIS A 175 1.31 -35.04 4.34
N ILE A 176 2.47 -34.40 4.25
CA ILE A 176 3.49 -34.76 3.27
C ILE A 176 4.36 -35.84 3.88
N SER A 177 3.84 -37.06 3.96
CA SER A 177 4.64 -38.24 4.29
C SER A 177 5.11 -39.01 3.05
N GLU A 178 4.60 -38.65 1.85
CA GLU A 178 4.95 -39.35 0.61
C GLU A 178 5.15 -38.33 -0.54
N PRO A 179 6.41 -38.05 -0.93
CA PRO A 179 6.70 -37.11 -2.04
C PRO A 179 6.23 -37.61 -3.42
N THR A 180 5.84 -38.87 -3.52
CA THR A 180 5.38 -39.53 -4.77
C THR A 180 3.93 -39.24 -5.13
N ARG A 181 3.10 -38.70 -4.23
CA ARG A 181 1.69 -38.38 -4.52
C ARG A 181 1.49 -37.05 -5.26
N GLN A 182 2.49 -36.19 -5.30
CA GLN A 182 2.40 -34.93 -6.03
C GLN A 182 2.59 -35.06 -7.54
N ALA A 183 3.00 -36.20 -8.03
CA ALA A 183 3.27 -36.42 -9.45
C ALA A 183 2.08 -37.05 -10.22
N GLU A 184 0.96 -37.28 -9.56
CA GLU A 184 -0.22 -37.96 -10.16
C GLU A 184 -1.49 -37.09 -10.23
N ILE A 185 -1.38 -35.77 -10.11
CA ILE A 185 -2.53 -34.87 -10.31
C ILE A 185 -2.35 -34.06 -11.57
#